data_b5e19025a4d6792726ec514e85de06f0
#
_entry.id   b5e19025a4d6792726ec514e85de06f0
#
_cell.length_a   1.000
_cell.length_b   1.000
_cell.length_c   1.000
_cell.angle_alpha   90.00
_cell.angle_beta   90.00
_cell.angle_gamma   90.00
#
_symmetry.space_group_name_H-M   'P 1'
#
loop_
_entity.id
_entity.type
_entity.pdbx_description
1 polymer ?
#
loop_
_entity_poly.entity_id
_entity_poly.type
_entity_poly.pdbx_seq_one_letter_code
_entity_poly.pdbx_strand_id
1 'polypeptide(L)'
;MLVVISIDALNEMAYEKLGLNNMDGVVVSMSGNLSASIMAIIAAKDAGVPLVIDKATDDTQRTIFKKVGADRVVIPERDGAVRTAHNLVAKNFLDYIELSDKISIIEINVKDEWLHKPLAELDLRSKYGLNVT
;
A
#
# COMPACT_ATOMS: atom_id res chain seq x y z
N MET A 1 9.81 9.59 -12.26
CA MET A 1 9.95 10.85 -11.49
C MET A 1 8.67 11.03 -10.67
N LEU A 2 8.76 11.23 -9.35
CA LEU A 2 7.61 11.54 -8.50
C LEU A 2 7.39 13.05 -8.46
N VAL A 3 6.17 13.49 -8.78
CA VAL A 3 5.75 14.89 -8.68
C VAL A 3 4.64 14.99 -7.65
N VAL A 4 4.78 15.89 -6.69
CA VAL A 4 3.74 16.18 -5.68
C VAL A 4 3.07 17.48 -6.06
N ILE A 5 1.75 17.45 -6.27
CA ILE A 5 0.96 18.61 -6.68
C ILE A 5 -0.16 18.82 -5.65
N SER A 6 -0.29 20.04 -5.16
CA SER A 6 -1.44 20.48 -4.36
C SER A 6 -2.37 21.30 -5.25
N ILE A 7 -3.62 20.86 -5.37
CA ILE A 7 -4.63 21.53 -6.20
C ILE A 7 -5.92 21.72 -5.42
N ASP A 8 -6.74 22.66 -5.90
CA ASP A 8 -8.16 22.67 -5.55
C ASP A 8 -8.87 21.57 -6.35
N ALA A 9 -9.05 20.44 -5.71
CA ALA A 9 -9.56 19.23 -6.32
C ALA A 9 -11.05 19.29 -6.72
N LEU A 10 -11.76 20.36 -6.35
CA LEU A 10 -13.14 20.59 -6.80
C LEU A 10 -13.19 21.48 -8.05
N ASN A 11 -12.03 21.95 -8.52
CA ASN A 11 -11.94 22.74 -9.75
C ASN A 11 -11.54 21.86 -10.93
N GLU A 12 -12.49 21.53 -11.80
CA GLU A 12 -12.26 20.71 -12.99
C GLU A 12 -11.15 21.25 -13.91
N MET A 13 -11.06 22.56 -14.07
CA MET A 13 -10.01 23.22 -14.88
C MET A 13 -8.59 23.00 -14.32
N ALA A 14 -8.46 22.67 -13.04
CA ALA A 14 -7.17 22.36 -12.43
C ALA A 14 -6.62 21.03 -12.98
N TYR A 15 -7.45 20.03 -13.21
CA TYR A 15 -7.04 18.73 -13.74
C TYR A 15 -6.53 18.79 -15.18
N GLU A 16 -7.14 19.62 -16.03
CA GLU A 16 -6.70 19.80 -17.42
C GLU A 16 -5.26 20.29 -17.52
N LYS A 17 -4.85 21.14 -16.57
CA LYS A 17 -3.50 21.73 -16.54
C LYS A 17 -2.43 20.77 -16.01
N LEU A 18 -2.82 19.66 -15.38
CA LEU A 18 -1.88 18.70 -14.79
C LEU A 18 -1.23 17.79 -15.83
N GLY A 19 -1.78 17.70 -17.04
CA GLY A 19 -1.27 16.76 -18.04
C GLY A 19 -1.38 15.29 -17.61
N LEU A 20 -2.48 14.92 -16.96
CA LEU A 20 -2.73 13.59 -16.42
C LEU A 20 -2.56 12.47 -17.46
N ASN A 21 -2.88 12.77 -18.71
CA ASN A 21 -2.75 11.84 -19.85
C ASN A 21 -1.31 11.39 -20.14
N ASN A 22 -0.32 12.05 -19.57
CA ASN A 22 1.10 11.70 -19.71
C ASN A 22 1.67 11.00 -18.46
N MET A 23 0.82 10.63 -17.50
CA MET A 23 1.24 10.03 -16.24
C MET A 23 1.08 8.51 -16.27
N ASP A 24 2.09 7.78 -15.78
CA ASP A 24 2.05 6.33 -15.62
C ASP A 24 1.18 5.91 -14.42
N GLY A 25 0.97 6.80 -13.47
CA GLY A 25 0.13 6.56 -12.30
C GLY A 25 -0.12 7.82 -11.49
N VAL A 26 -1.22 7.81 -10.76
CA VAL A 26 -1.65 8.89 -9.85
C VAL A 26 -1.96 8.33 -8.49
N VAL A 27 -1.46 9.01 -7.46
CA VAL A 27 -1.83 8.73 -6.07
C VAL A 27 -2.65 9.90 -5.54
N VAL A 28 -3.90 9.62 -5.20
CA VAL A 28 -4.83 10.58 -4.61
C VAL A 28 -4.76 10.47 -3.08
N SER A 29 -4.55 11.58 -2.40
CA SER A 29 -4.47 11.61 -0.94
C SER A 29 -5.13 12.88 -0.39
N MET A 30 -6.45 12.91 -0.44
CA MET A 30 -7.26 14.06 0.01
C MET A 30 -7.98 13.71 1.30
N SER A 31 -7.23 13.66 2.39
CA SER A 31 -7.72 13.24 3.70
C SER A 31 -8.94 14.05 4.14
N GLY A 32 -10.05 13.37 4.41
CA GLY A 32 -11.28 13.98 4.92
C GLY A 32 -12.20 14.61 3.88
N ASN A 33 -11.83 14.67 2.60
CA ASN A 33 -12.68 15.21 1.55
C ASN A 33 -13.05 14.12 0.51
N LEU A 34 -14.15 13.42 0.81
CA LEU A 34 -14.66 12.34 -0.04
C LEU A 34 -14.96 12.81 -1.47
N SER A 35 -15.60 13.97 -1.61
CA SER A 35 -15.97 14.51 -2.93
C SER A 35 -14.74 14.84 -3.76
N ALA A 36 -13.71 15.43 -3.14
CA ALA A 36 -12.46 15.74 -3.81
C ALA A 36 -11.71 14.49 -4.27
N SER A 37 -11.66 13.44 -3.45
CA SER A 37 -11.10 12.14 -3.85
C SER A 37 -11.84 11.54 -5.04
N ILE A 38 -13.17 11.53 -5.00
CA ILE A 38 -14.00 11.02 -6.09
C ILE A 38 -13.71 11.76 -7.40
N MET A 39 -13.71 13.10 -7.37
CA MET A 39 -13.42 13.93 -8.54
C MET A 39 -12.03 13.66 -9.09
N ALA A 40 -11.03 13.52 -8.22
CA ALA A 40 -9.66 13.23 -8.64
C ALA A 40 -9.52 11.84 -9.30
N ILE A 41 -10.20 10.82 -8.76
CA ILE A 41 -10.23 9.48 -9.37
C ILE A 41 -10.85 9.53 -10.76
N ILE A 42 -12.03 10.17 -10.88
CA ILE A 42 -12.73 10.29 -12.16
C ILE A 42 -11.85 11.02 -13.18
N ALA A 43 -11.32 12.18 -12.83
CA ALA A 43 -10.46 12.96 -13.72
C ALA A 43 -9.23 12.14 -14.19
N ALA A 44 -8.59 11.39 -13.29
CA ALA A 44 -7.45 10.55 -13.65
C ALA A 44 -7.86 9.39 -14.58
N LYS A 45 -8.99 8.75 -14.33
CA LYS A 45 -9.49 7.64 -15.19
C LYS A 45 -9.94 8.16 -16.57
N ASP A 46 -10.62 9.29 -16.63
CA ASP A 46 -11.05 9.91 -17.89
C ASP A 46 -9.85 10.38 -18.73
N ALA A 47 -8.78 10.81 -18.08
CA ALA A 47 -7.51 11.12 -18.74
C ALA A 47 -6.72 9.87 -19.19
N GLY A 48 -7.20 8.65 -18.90
CA GLY A 48 -6.57 7.40 -19.30
C GLY A 48 -5.37 6.97 -18.45
N VAL A 49 -5.22 7.50 -17.23
CA VAL A 49 -4.13 7.09 -16.34
C VAL A 49 -4.23 5.59 -16.03
N PRO A 50 -3.18 4.80 -16.32
CA PRO A 50 -3.24 3.34 -16.17
C PRO A 50 -3.33 2.84 -14.73
N LEU A 51 -2.79 3.60 -13.78
CA LEU A 51 -2.78 3.22 -12.36
C LEU A 51 -3.26 4.38 -11.49
N VAL A 52 -4.42 4.25 -10.87
CA VAL A 52 -4.97 5.21 -9.91
C VAL A 52 -5.05 4.57 -8.53
N ILE A 53 -4.30 5.13 -7.59
CA ILE A 53 -4.27 4.69 -6.18
C ILE A 53 -4.90 5.78 -5.33
N ASP A 54 -5.81 5.42 -4.42
CA ASP A 54 -6.37 6.38 -3.46
C ASP A 54 -6.16 5.93 -2.02
N LYS A 55 -6.05 6.92 -1.13
CA LYS A 55 -6.02 6.75 0.32
C LYS A 55 -7.44 6.84 0.88
N ALA A 56 -7.94 5.76 1.45
CA ALA A 56 -9.18 5.74 2.23
C ALA A 56 -8.89 5.81 3.73
N THR A 57 -9.87 6.27 4.50
CA THR A 57 -9.83 6.27 5.98
C THR A 57 -10.54 5.06 6.58
N ASP A 58 -11.46 4.45 5.81
CA ASP A 58 -12.27 3.32 6.24
C ASP A 58 -12.70 2.43 5.05
N ASP A 59 -13.35 1.29 5.37
CA ASP A 59 -13.81 0.33 4.36
C ASP A 59 -14.96 0.86 3.49
N THR A 60 -15.75 1.81 3.98
CA THR A 60 -16.83 2.45 3.21
C THR A 60 -16.20 3.29 2.09
N GLN A 61 -15.25 4.16 2.41
CA GLN A 61 -14.51 4.93 1.42
C GLN A 61 -13.77 4.02 0.44
N ARG A 62 -13.12 2.95 0.94
CA ARG A 62 -12.46 1.93 0.09
C ARG A 62 -13.42 1.38 -0.95
N THR A 63 -14.63 1.01 -0.53
CA THR A 63 -15.66 0.47 -1.43
C THR A 63 -16.11 1.49 -2.46
N ILE A 64 -16.33 2.74 -2.04
CA ILE A 64 -16.71 3.83 -2.94
C ILE A 64 -15.62 4.07 -3.97
N PHE A 65 -14.37 4.28 -3.55
CA PHE A 65 -13.26 4.60 -4.44
C PHE A 65 -12.99 3.50 -5.46
N LYS A 66 -13.08 2.22 -5.07
CA LYS A 66 -13.01 1.10 -6.02
C LYS A 66 -14.13 1.14 -7.05
N LYS A 67 -15.35 1.45 -6.64
CA LYS A 67 -16.50 1.55 -7.56
C LYS A 67 -16.40 2.73 -8.51
N VAL A 68 -15.77 3.82 -8.08
CA VAL A 68 -15.54 5.02 -8.91
C VAL A 68 -14.41 4.80 -9.91
N GLY A 69 -13.55 3.81 -9.71
CA GLY A 69 -12.54 3.43 -10.69
C GLY A 69 -11.10 3.42 -10.18
N ALA A 70 -10.85 3.60 -8.88
CA ALA A 70 -9.51 3.42 -8.33
C ALA A 70 -9.05 1.96 -8.50
N ASP A 71 -7.88 1.77 -9.09
CA ASP A 71 -7.29 0.45 -9.30
C ASP A 71 -6.84 -0.15 -7.96
N ARG A 72 -6.32 0.70 -7.08
CA ARG A 72 -5.90 0.31 -5.73
C ARG A 72 -6.36 1.33 -4.69
N VAL A 73 -6.78 0.85 -3.53
CA VAL A 73 -7.13 1.69 -2.39
C VAL A 73 -6.40 1.19 -1.16
N VAL A 74 -5.70 2.09 -0.48
CA VAL A 74 -4.93 1.81 0.74
C VAL A 74 -5.56 2.49 1.95
N ILE A 75 -5.44 1.90 3.12
CA ILE A 75 -5.81 2.47 4.41
C ILE A 75 -4.55 2.47 5.29
N PRO A 76 -3.65 3.45 5.15
CA PRO A 76 -2.33 3.42 5.78
C PRO A 76 -2.38 3.31 7.30
N GLU A 77 -3.39 3.88 7.93
CA GLU A 77 -3.59 3.83 9.38
C GLU A 77 -3.87 2.40 9.86
N ARG A 78 -4.68 1.65 9.12
CA ARG A 78 -4.96 0.23 9.40
C ARG A 78 -3.71 -0.63 9.16
N ASP A 79 -3.10 -0.46 7.99
CA ASP A 79 -1.92 -1.24 7.59
C ASP A 79 -0.77 -0.99 8.58
N GLY A 80 -0.58 0.25 9.01
CA GLY A 80 0.38 0.64 10.03
C GLY A 80 0.04 0.05 11.40
N ALA A 81 -1.22 0.06 11.83
CA ALA A 81 -1.65 -0.51 13.10
C ALA A 81 -1.45 -2.04 13.13
N VAL A 82 -1.81 -2.74 12.06
CA VAL A 82 -1.60 -4.20 11.94
C VAL A 82 -0.12 -4.53 12.03
N ARG A 83 0.75 -3.83 11.29
CA ARG A 83 2.19 -4.01 11.34
C ARG A 83 2.74 -3.75 12.75
N THR A 84 2.31 -2.66 13.40
CA THR A 84 2.72 -2.35 14.77
C THR A 84 2.28 -3.44 15.75
N ALA A 85 1.05 -3.95 15.63
CA ALA A 85 0.55 -5.02 16.46
C ALA A 85 1.37 -6.32 16.30
N HIS A 86 1.70 -6.68 15.06
CA HIS A 86 2.58 -7.82 14.78
C HIS A 86 3.96 -7.65 15.44
N ASN A 87 4.56 -6.48 15.32
CA ASN A 87 5.86 -6.18 15.92
C ASN A 87 5.82 -6.24 17.46
N LEU A 88 4.72 -5.84 18.09
CA LEU A 88 4.57 -5.89 19.55
C LEU A 88 4.35 -7.31 20.09
N VAL A 89 3.61 -8.14 19.38
CA VAL A 89 3.27 -9.51 19.80
C VAL A 89 4.43 -10.47 19.58
N ALA A 90 5.19 -10.29 18.53
CA ALA A 90 6.28 -11.17 18.15
C ALA A 90 7.62 -10.60 18.65
N LYS A 91 8.05 -11.02 19.85
CA LYS A 91 9.32 -10.58 20.48
C LYS A 91 10.57 -10.68 19.59
N ASN A 92 10.52 -11.44 18.50
CA ASN A 92 11.64 -11.68 17.59
C ASN A 92 11.44 -11.09 16.19
N PHE A 93 10.34 -10.40 15.92
CA PHE A 93 10.10 -9.75 14.64
C PHE A 93 10.69 -8.33 14.64
N LEU A 94 11.48 -8.02 13.63
CA LEU A 94 12.01 -6.67 13.41
C LEU A 94 11.14 -5.90 12.41
N ASP A 95 10.67 -6.57 11.35
CA ASP A 95 9.75 -5.97 10.39
C ASP A 95 8.86 -7.03 9.71
N TYR A 96 7.71 -6.58 9.19
CA TYR A 96 6.71 -7.39 8.51
C TYR A 96 6.14 -6.64 7.32
N ILE A 97 6.25 -7.23 6.13
CA ILE A 97 5.70 -6.68 4.89
C ILE A 97 4.80 -7.75 4.26
N GLU A 98 3.52 -7.47 4.18
CA GLU A 98 2.57 -8.31 3.46
C GLU A 98 2.61 -7.97 1.96
N LEU A 99 2.97 -8.95 1.14
CA LEU A 99 3.00 -8.82 -0.32
C LEU A 99 1.67 -9.24 -0.95
N SER A 100 0.98 -10.20 -0.35
CA SER A 100 -0.34 -10.70 -0.75
C SER A 100 -0.95 -11.51 0.39
N ASP A 101 -2.22 -11.91 0.26
CA ASP A 101 -2.92 -12.79 1.22
C ASP A 101 -2.19 -14.12 1.51
N LYS A 102 -1.18 -14.47 0.72
CA LYS A 102 -0.45 -15.75 0.80
C LYS A 102 1.04 -15.61 1.03
N ILE A 103 1.59 -14.42 0.86
CA ILE A 103 3.05 -14.21 0.88
C ILE A 103 3.34 -12.94 1.68
N SER A 104 4.23 -13.08 2.64
CA SER A 104 4.80 -11.97 3.40
C SER A 104 6.31 -12.10 3.51
N ILE A 105 6.97 -10.98 3.64
CA ILE A 105 8.39 -10.89 4.01
C ILE A 105 8.44 -10.53 5.49
N ILE A 106 9.25 -11.28 6.23
CA ILE A 106 9.46 -11.03 7.65
C ILE A 106 10.95 -10.89 7.93
N GLU A 107 11.30 -9.92 8.74
CA GLU A 107 12.63 -9.78 9.31
C GLU A 107 12.58 -10.23 10.77
N ILE A 108 13.41 -11.19 11.14
CA ILE A 108 13.42 -11.76 12.49
C ILE A 108 14.83 -11.81 13.05
N ASN A 109 14.97 -11.69 14.35
CA ASN A 109 16.20 -12.01 15.03
C ASN A 109 16.48 -13.51 14.92
N VAL A 110 17.72 -13.85 14.59
CA VAL A 110 18.17 -15.25 14.55
C VAL A 110 18.05 -15.86 15.95
N LYS A 111 17.43 -17.02 16.04
CA LYS A 111 17.35 -17.77 17.31
C LYS A 111 18.73 -18.31 17.69
N ASP A 112 19.03 -18.38 18.97
CA ASP A 112 20.31 -18.91 19.47
C ASP A 112 20.60 -20.33 18.97
N GLU A 113 19.55 -21.15 18.84
CA GLU A 113 19.63 -22.51 18.31
C GLU A 113 20.03 -22.62 16.83
N TRP A 114 19.93 -21.52 16.09
CA TRP A 114 20.28 -21.42 14.67
C TRP A 114 21.70 -20.87 14.45
N LEU A 115 22.29 -20.26 15.47
CA LEU A 115 23.63 -19.69 15.36
C LEU A 115 24.66 -20.76 15.01
N HIS A 116 25.61 -20.38 14.15
CA HIS A 116 26.71 -21.22 13.70
C HIS A 116 26.31 -22.49 12.93
N LYS A 117 25.06 -22.60 12.47
CA LYS A 117 24.59 -23.68 11.61
C LYS A 117 24.38 -23.18 10.19
N PRO A 118 24.78 -23.95 9.17
CA PRO A 118 24.46 -23.59 7.79
C PRO A 118 22.94 -23.69 7.55
N LEU A 119 22.41 -22.83 6.67
CA LEU A 119 20.97 -22.80 6.35
C LEU A 119 20.42 -24.17 5.90
N ALA A 120 21.25 -24.98 5.22
CA ALA A 120 20.87 -26.32 4.77
C ALA A 120 20.55 -27.29 5.93
N GLU A 121 21.23 -27.16 7.06
CA GLU A 121 20.98 -27.98 8.25
C GLU A 121 19.75 -27.55 9.04
N LEU A 122 19.38 -26.27 8.94
CA LEU A 122 18.25 -25.72 9.66
C LEU A 122 16.91 -26.21 9.11
N ASP A 123 16.87 -26.60 7.84
CA ASP A 123 15.67 -27.10 7.14
C ASP A 123 14.44 -26.19 7.37
N LEU A 124 14.67 -24.88 7.23
CA LEU A 124 13.70 -23.84 7.59
C LEU A 124 12.41 -23.97 6.80
N ARG A 125 12.51 -24.41 5.55
CA ARG A 125 11.34 -24.58 4.68
C ARG A 125 10.41 -25.69 5.17
N SER A 126 10.94 -26.86 5.51
CA SER A 126 10.11 -27.99 5.93
C SER A 126 9.60 -27.84 7.37
N LYS A 127 10.43 -27.26 8.26
CA LYS A 127 10.09 -27.12 9.68
C LYS A 127 9.20 -25.93 9.99
N TYR A 128 9.38 -24.83 9.27
CA TYR A 128 8.73 -23.54 9.58
C TYR A 128 8.01 -22.92 8.39
N GLY A 129 8.06 -23.49 7.20
CA GLY A 129 7.48 -22.92 5.98
C GLY A 129 8.19 -21.65 5.49
N LEU A 130 9.43 -21.41 5.93
CA LEU A 130 10.19 -20.18 5.63
C LEU A 130 11.12 -20.39 4.44
N ASN A 131 11.14 -19.42 3.53
CA ASN A 131 12.19 -19.29 2.52
C ASN A 131 13.08 -18.11 2.94
N VAL A 132 14.40 -18.31 2.87
CA VAL A 132 15.38 -17.25 3.15
C VAL A 132 15.79 -16.61 1.83
N THR A 133 15.74 -15.30 1.79
CA THR A 133 16.11 -14.47 0.62
C THR A 133 17.24 -13.52 0.99
#